data_7ba17e8146002ecf7158aa35b33e3aa6
#
_entry.id   7ba17e8146002ecf7158aa35b33e3aa6
#
_cell.length_a   1.000
_cell.length_b   1.000
_cell.length_c   1.000
_cell.angle_alpha   90.00
_cell.angle_beta   90.00
_cell.angle_gamma   90.00
#
_symmetry.space_group_name_H-M   'P 1'
#
loop_
_entity.id
_entity.type
_entity.pdbx_description
1 polymer ?
#
loop_
_entity_poly.entity_id
_entity_poly.type
_entity_poly.pdbx_seq_one_letter_code
_entity_poly.pdbx_strand_id
1 'polypeptide(L)'
;MRVCILGQYPPHIGGVSSHTYLLSQELKNRGDEVYVLTYPHPDVKDLEGVKVETAFAPNIKWLRGLFFFIFSIFKLMNMVRHYNIEIIHAHFLLPPGLIGVCVGKILGKKVAVTAHGSDLLIQANKPILRPFIRFVLGNAYYVLVVNQTLKDKVMELGLKSEKIYITPNAVDVEKFNPQNKLLPSDIKMTHNKPLIIFVGNLVFQKGVEHLLEAKKLMDYAAELLIVGDGPLRQGLEKKVHDDRIHDVFFVGARRDVENIMPSADLFVLPSISEGFPITILEALASGLPVVATNVGGINEVMDSSVGFMVKPSNPHELARAMTKILENKELRDSMKAAAREHAMKYSSFKIPY
;
A
#
# COMPACT_ATOMS: atom_id res chain seq x y z
N MET A 1 0.04 24.60 -9.36
CA MET A 1 1.41 24.20 -9.84
C MET A 1 1.29 23.09 -10.88
N ARG A 2 2.38 22.81 -11.61
CA ARG A 2 2.46 21.68 -12.53
C ARG A 2 3.37 20.61 -11.95
N VAL A 3 2.76 19.49 -11.55
CA VAL A 3 3.42 18.41 -10.82
C VAL A 3 3.51 17.15 -11.68
N CYS A 4 4.70 16.53 -11.77
CA CYS A 4 4.87 15.24 -12.41
C CYS A 4 5.10 14.15 -11.35
N ILE A 5 4.14 13.23 -11.21
CA ILE A 5 4.27 12.03 -10.37
C ILE A 5 5.05 10.97 -11.17
N LEU A 6 6.10 10.43 -10.57
CA LEU A 6 6.95 9.39 -11.16
C LEU A 6 6.89 8.13 -10.30
N GLY A 7 6.25 7.07 -10.80
CA GLY A 7 6.11 5.81 -10.05
C GLY A 7 5.00 4.90 -10.56
N GLN A 8 4.60 3.94 -9.74
CA GLN A 8 3.45 3.08 -10.05
C GLN A 8 2.15 3.92 -10.03
N TYR A 9 1.30 3.69 -11.02
CA TYR A 9 -0.01 4.34 -11.15
C TYR A 9 -1.01 3.36 -11.78
N PRO A 10 -2.32 3.49 -11.61
CA PRO A 10 -3.26 2.62 -12.32
C PRO A 10 -2.98 2.54 -13.83
N PRO A 11 -3.13 1.35 -14.44
CA PRO A 11 -3.83 0.16 -13.99
C PRO A 11 -3.00 -0.83 -13.14
N HIS A 12 -1.77 -0.47 -12.74
CA HIS A 12 -1.01 -1.32 -11.81
C HIS A 12 -1.74 -1.47 -10.50
N ILE A 13 -1.76 -2.69 -9.94
CA ILE A 13 -2.44 -3.02 -8.68
C ILE A 13 -1.41 -2.99 -7.54
N GLY A 14 -1.76 -2.33 -6.44
CA GLY A 14 -0.95 -2.31 -5.21
C GLY A 14 -1.02 -0.99 -4.46
N GLY A 15 -0.59 -0.99 -3.20
CA GLY A 15 -0.71 0.15 -2.30
C GLY A 15 -0.06 1.44 -2.83
N VAL A 16 1.12 1.34 -3.48
CA VAL A 16 1.77 2.55 -4.06
C VAL A 16 0.96 3.10 -5.24
N SER A 17 0.36 2.24 -6.06
CA SER A 17 -0.51 2.69 -7.15
C SER A 17 -1.77 3.39 -6.63
N SER A 18 -2.39 2.87 -5.56
CA SER A 18 -3.51 3.52 -4.88
C SER A 18 -3.08 4.87 -4.28
N HIS A 19 -1.92 4.91 -3.62
CA HIS A 19 -1.37 6.15 -3.05
C HIS A 19 -1.13 7.22 -4.11
N THR A 20 -0.46 6.89 -5.21
CA THR A 20 -0.15 7.86 -6.28
C THR A 20 -1.42 8.35 -6.99
N TYR A 21 -2.41 7.47 -7.16
CA TYR A 21 -3.70 7.86 -7.69
C TYR A 21 -4.41 8.86 -6.76
N LEU A 22 -4.56 8.53 -5.47
CA LEU A 22 -5.20 9.42 -4.50
C LEU A 22 -4.47 10.76 -4.38
N LEU A 23 -3.14 10.73 -4.36
CA LEU A 23 -2.33 11.95 -4.37
C LEU A 23 -2.59 12.80 -5.63
N SER A 24 -2.72 12.17 -6.79
CA SER A 24 -3.01 12.89 -8.04
C SER A 24 -4.38 13.56 -8.02
N GLN A 25 -5.39 12.92 -7.43
CA GLN A 25 -6.71 13.50 -7.27
C GLN A 25 -6.72 14.65 -6.25
N GLU A 26 -6.01 14.49 -5.13
CA GLU A 26 -5.84 15.53 -4.12
C GLU A 26 -5.18 16.79 -4.70
N LEU A 27 -4.07 16.63 -5.42
CA LEU A 27 -3.37 17.74 -6.10
C LEU A 27 -4.29 18.43 -7.11
N LYS A 28 -5.01 17.66 -7.90
CA LYS A 28 -5.98 18.19 -8.88
C LYS A 28 -7.11 18.97 -8.20
N ASN A 29 -7.66 18.46 -7.10
CA ASN A 29 -8.70 19.14 -6.33
C ASN A 29 -8.21 20.46 -5.71
N ARG A 30 -6.91 20.59 -5.48
CA ARG A 30 -6.24 21.84 -5.08
C ARG A 30 -6.04 22.82 -6.23
N GLY A 31 -6.37 22.44 -7.47
CA GLY A 31 -6.17 23.25 -8.67
C GLY A 31 -4.78 23.08 -9.31
N ASP A 32 -4.03 22.04 -8.97
CA ASP A 32 -2.76 21.72 -9.61
C ASP A 32 -2.98 20.95 -10.92
N GLU A 33 -2.12 21.16 -11.91
CA GLU A 33 -2.06 20.35 -13.13
C GLU A 33 -1.16 19.14 -12.85
N VAL A 34 -1.70 17.92 -13.02
CA VAL A 34 -1.00 16.68 -12.66
C VAL A 34 -0.69 15.87 -13.91
N TYR A 35 0.55 15.46 -14.01
CA TYR A 35 1.10 14.58 -15.02
C TYR A 35 1.71 13.35 -14.35
N VAL A 36 1.64 12.20 -15.01
CA VAL A 36 2.18 10.96 -14.46
C VAL A 36 3.12 10.31 -15.47
N LEU A 37 4.29 9.87 -15.01
CA LEU A 37 5.16 8.96 -15.74
C LEU A 37 5.20 7.63 -14.97
N THR A 38 4.59 6.59 -15.54
CA THR A 38 4.47 5.28 -14.93
C THR A 38 5.17 4.17 -15.70
N TYR A 39 5.19 2.97 -15.13
CA TYR A 39 5.71 1.78 -15.78
C TYR A 39 4.80 1.37 -16.95
N PRO A 40 5.38 0.77 -18.03
CA PRO A 40 4.57 0.36 -19.17
C PRO A 40 3.57 -0.73 -18.81
N HIS A 41 2.34 -0.53 -19.25
CA HIS A 41 1.25 -1.51 -19.15
C HIS A 41 0.32 -1.30 -20.36
N PRO A 42 -0.25 -2.36 -20.96
CA PRO A 42 -1.11 -2.23 -22.15
C PRO A 42 -2.32 -1.31 -21.94
N ASP A 43 -2.89 -1.33 -20.75
CA ASP A 43 -4.11 -0.58 -20.40
C ASP A 43 -3.83 0.81 -19.82
N VAL A 44 -2.59 1.33 -19.89
CA VAL A 44 -2.29 2.70 -19.46
C VAL A 44 -3.00 3.69 -20.36
N LYS A 45 -3.76 4.58 -19.77
CA LYS A 45 -4.48 5.68 -20.41
C LYS A 45 -4.60 6.86 -19.46
N ASP A 46 -4.94 8.02 -20.01
CA ASP A 46 -5.30 9.17 -19.19
C ASP A 46 -6.48 8.83 -18.27
N LEU A 47 -6.41 9.26 -17.03
CA LEU A 47 -7.36 8.88 -16.01
C LEU A 47 -7.87 10.13 -15.28
N GLU A 48 -9.18 10.35 -15.35
CA GLU A 48 -9.88 11.43 -14.63
C GLU A 48 -9.21 12.81 -14.75
N GLY A 49 -8.76 13.15 -15.97
CA GLY A 49 -8.12 14.42 -16.27
C GLY A 49 -6.65 14.51 -15.88
N VAL A 50 -6.05 13.40 -15.41
CA VAL A 50 -4.61 13.27 -15.21
C VAL A 50 -4.00 12.67 -16.48
N LYS A 51 -2.99 13.34 -17.04
CA LYS A 51 -2.28 12.84 -18.20
C LYS A 51 -1.23 11.81 -17.81
N VAL A 52 -1.35 10.59 -18.36
CA VAL A 52 -0.50 9.46 -17.99
C VAL A 52 0.36 9.03 -19.17
N GLU A 53 1.67 9.07 -18.98
CA GLU A 53 2.66 8.64 -19.97
C GLU A 53 3.48 7.47 -19.45
N THR A 54 4.08 6.69 -20.36
CA THR A 54 4.95 5.56 -20.01
C THR A 54 6.31 5.70 -20.69
N ALA A 55 7.34 5.17 -20.04
CA ALA A 55 8.63 5.01 -20.65
C ALA A 55 8.75 3.64 -21.31
N PHE A 56 9.48 3.56 -22.42
CA PHE A 56 9.74 2.29 -23.10
C PHE A 56 10.53 1.33 -22.21
N ALA A 57 10.08 0.08 -22.12
CA ALA A 57 10.81 -1.00 -21.47
C ALA A 57 10.51 -2.32 -22.22
N PRO A 58 11.48 -2.87 -22.95
CA PRO A 58 11.32 -4.12 -23.68
C PRO A 58 11.07 -5.28 -22.70
N ASN A 59 10.34 -6.29 -23.13
CA ASN A 59 9.99 -7.44 -22.28
C ASN A 59 11.14 -8.45 -22.17
N ILE A 60 12.36 -7.98 -21.90
CA ILE A 60 13.57 -8.78 -21.69
C ILE A 60 13.88 -8.76 -20.20
N LYS A 61 13.64 -9.88 -19.48
CA LYS A 61 13.60 -9.97 -18.01
C LYS A 61 14.73 -9.24 -17.27
N TRP A 62 15.98 -9.37 -17.68
CA TRP A 62 17.13 -8.78 -16.98
C TRP A 62 17.52 -7.38 -17.47
N LEU A 63 17.15 -7.00 -18.69
CA LEU A 63 17.41 -5.67 -19.27
C LEU A 63 16.27 -4.67 -19.05
N ARG A 64 15.06 -5.15 -18.74
CA ARG A 64 13.85 -4.34 -18.58
C ARG A 64 14.05 -3.17 -17.59
N GLY A 65 14.69 -3.43 -16.44
CA GLY A 65 14.97 -2.40 -15.45
C GLY A 65 15.94 -1.33 -15.92
N LEU A 66 17.00 -1.72 -16.62
CA LEU A 66 17.99 -0.81 -17.17
C LEU A 66 17.39 0.07 -18.29
N PHE A 67 16.67 -0.53 -19.21
CA PHE A 67 15.99 0.20 -20.29
C PHE A 67 14.93 1.16 -19.71
N PHE A 68 14.11 0.70 -18.77
CA PHE A 68 13.16 1.57 -18.09
C PHE A 68 13.88 2.78 -17.46
N PHE A 69 14.99 2.55 -16.77
CA PHE A 69 15.75 3.63 -16.14
C PHE A 69 16.23 4.66 -17.18
N ILE A 70 16.90 4.23 -18.26
CA ILE A 70 17.45 5.11 -19.29
C ILE A 70 16.33 5.85 -20.02
N PHE A 71 15.33 5.14 -20.55
CA PHE A 71 14.26 5.77 -21.32
C PHE A 71 13.36 6.66 -20.45
N SER A 72 13.20 6.36 -19.16
CA SER A 72 12.47 7.24 -18.24
C SER A 72 13.17 8.58 -18.03
N ILE A 73 14.51 8.63 -18.01
CA ILE A 73 15.25 9.90 -17.92
C ILE A 73 14.91 10.79 -19.12
N PHE A 74 15.06 10.28 -20.36
CA PHE A 74 14.74 11.06 -21.55
C PHE A 74 13.27 11.45 -21.64
N LYS A 75 12.39 10.52 -21.30
CA LYS A 75 10.95 10.77 -21.31
C LYS A 75 10.57 11.85 -20.30
N LEU A 76 11.07 11.76 -19.07
CA LEU A 76 10.83 12.75 -18.03
C LEU A 76 11.40 14.11 -18.39
N MET A 77 12.61 14.17 -18.96
CA MET A 77 13.19 15.43 -19.44
C MET A 77 12.31 16.10 -20.51
N ASN A 78 11.76 15.31 -21.45
CA ASN A 78 10.84 15.82 -22.45
C ASN A 78 9.54 16.32 -21.82
N MET A 79 8.93 15.55 -20.92
CA MET A 79 7.70 15.95 -20.20
C MET A 79 7.92 17.24 -19.39
N VAL A 80 9.05 17.34 -18.67
CA VAL A 80 9.37 18.54 -17.86
C VAL A 80 9.43 19.79 -18.73
N ARG A 81 10.03 19.71 -19.93
CA ARG A 81 10.11 20.84 -20.86
C ARG A 81 8.77 21.12 -21.55
N HIS A 82 8.12 20.09 -22.06
CA HIS A 82 6.88 20.22 -22.84
C HIS A 82 5.71 20.74 -22.00
N TYR A 83 5.53 20.20 -20.78
CA TYR A 83 4.45 20.59 -19.87
C TYR A 83 4.88 21.68 -18.87
N ASN A 84 6.10 22.18 -18.94
CA ASN A 84 6.66 23.15 -17.99
C ASN A 84 6.51 22.70 -16.54
N ILE A 85 6.81 21.43 -16.23
CA ILE A 85 6.71 20.87 -14.88
C ILE A 85 7.55 21.69 -13.89
N GLU A 86 6.97 21.95 -12.72
CA GLU A 86 7.61 22.75 -11.65
C GLU A 86 8.19 21.86 -10.57
N ILE A 87 7.49 20.75 -10.26
CA ILE A 87 7.90 19.77 -9.25
C ILE A 87 7.84 18.36 -9.83
N ILE A 88 8.88 17.57 -9.62
CA ILE A 88 8.91 16.14 -9.88
C ILE A 88 8.70 15.44 -8.53
N HIS A 89 7.64 14.63 -8.39
CA HIS A 89 7.39 13.85 -7.19
C HIS A 89 7.56 12.36 -7.48
N ALA A 90 8.68 11.80 -7.04
CA ALA A 90 9.00 10.40 -7.26
C ALA A 90 8.56 9.52 -6.09
N HIS A 91 7.93 8.39 -6.40
CA HIS A 91 7.51 7.39 -5.42
C HIS A 91 8.44 6.17 -5.49
N PHE A 92 9.04 5.82 -4.36
CA PHE A 92 10.22 5.02 -4.12
C PHE A 92 11.54 5.74 -4.41
N LEU A 93 12.54 5.43 -3.61
CA LEU A 93 13.89 5.99 -3.75
C LEU A 93 14.61 5.44 -4.99
N LEU A 94 14.41 4.15 -5.31
CA LEU A 94 14.98 3.49 -6.48
C LEU A 94 13.94 2.66 -7.25
N PRO A 95 13.91 2.71 -8.57
CA PRO A 95 14.63 3.62 -9.48
C PRO A 95 14.00 5.02 -9.61
N PRO A 96 12.67 5.27 -9.29
CA PRO A 96 12.02 6.55 -9.60
C PRO A 96 12.70 7.77 -8.96
N GLY A 97 13.08 7.68 -7.68
CA GLY A 97 13.75 8.76 -6.97
C GLY A 97 15.09 9.14 -7.62
N LEU A 98 15.87 8.14 -8.03
CA LEU A 98 17.13 8.39 -8.73
C LEU A 98 16.90 9.08 -10.08
N ILE A 99 15.93 8.62 -10.87
CA ILE A 99 15.54 9.25 -12.14
C ILE A 99 15.11 10.71 -11.90
N GLY A 100 14.20 10.93 -10.94
CA GLY A 100 13.67 12.25 -10.61
C GLY A 100 14.78 13.23 -10.19
N VAL A 101 15.67 12.79 -9.29
CA VAL A 101 16.80 13.63 -8.81
C VAL A 101 17.78 13.94 -9.93
N CYS A 102 18.14 12.98 -10.78
CA CYS A 102 19.04 13.23 -11.92
C CYS A 102 18.43 14.27 -12.87
N VAL A 103 17.17 14.10 -13.28
CA VAL A 103 16.49 15.04 -14.19
C VAL A 103 16.28 16.40 -13.53
N GLY A 104 15.88 16.42 -12.26
CA GLY A 104 15.71 17.66 -11.50
C GLY A 104 16.98 18.49 -11.40
N LYS A 105 18.14 17.85 -11.17
CA LYS A 105 19.45 18.52 -11.18
C LYS A 105 19.81 19.08 -12.55
N ILE A 106 19.59 18.32 -13.62
CA ILE A 106 19.92 18.75 -14.99
C ILE A 106 19.05 19.93 -15.42
N LEU A 107 17.77 19.94 -15.03
CA LEU A 107 16.81 20.95 -15.49
C LEU A 107 16.48 22.03 -14.43
N GLY A 108 17.17 22.04 -13.27
CA GLY A 108 16.94 23.02 -12.21
C GLY A 108 15.56 22.93 -11.56
N LYS A 109 14.95 21.72 -11.47
CA LYS A 109 13.61 21.51 -10.93
C LYS A 109 13.65 20.97 -9.51
N LYS A 110 12.66 21.35 -8.70
CA LYS A 110 12.49 20.78 -7.36
C LYS A 110 12.04 19.33 -7.46
N VAL A 111 12.60 18.47 -6.60
CA VAL A 111 12.25 17.05 -6.54
C VAL A 111 11.79 16.69 -5.16
N ALA A 112 10.58 16.15 -5.08
CA ALA A 112 10.06 15.47 -3.91
C ALA A 112 10.25 13.96 -4.08
N VAL A 113 10.62 13.24 -3.03
CA VAL A 113 10.68 11.78 -3.03
C VAL A 113 9.89 11.24 -1.86
N THR A 114 9.03 10.25 -2.10
CA THR A 114 8.30 9.53 -1.05
C THR A 114 8.88 8.13 -0.88
N ALA A 115 9.31 7.81 0.34
CA ALA A 115 9.71 6.48 0.74
C ALA A 115 8.51 5.72 1.33
N HIS A 116 8.23 4.52 0.78
CA HIS A 116 7.06 3.72 1.12
C HIS A 116 7.33 2.56 2.11
N GLY A 117 8.58 2.31 2.48
CA GLY A 117 8.98 1.30 3.46
C GLY A 117 10.00 0.32 2.90
N SER A 118 9.71 -0.46 1.87
CA SER A 118 10.63 -1.47 1.34
C SER A 118 11.96 -0.89 0.81
N ASP A 119 11.96 0.33 0.36
CA ASP A 119 13.13 1.09 -0.06
C ASP A 119 14.08 1.40 1.11
N LEU A 120 13.56 1.69 2.28
CA LEU A 120 14.34 1.96 3.49
C LEU A 120 14.58 0.71 4.34
N LEU A 121 13.57 -0.14 4.53
CA LEU A 121 13.66 -1.30 5.40
C LEU A 121 14.42 -2.48 4.77
N ILE A 122 14.39 -2.60 3.44
CA ILE A 122 15.01 -3.72 2.71
C ILE A 122 16.15 -3.23 1.81
N GLN A 123 15.90 -2.25 0.91
CA GLN A 123 16.89 -1.87 -0.08
C GLN A 123 18.06 -1.10 0.52
N ALA A 124 17.82 -0.23 1.51
CA ALA A 124 18.87 0.55 2.17
C ALA A 124 19.87 -0.32 2.97
N ASN A 125 19.47 -1.55 3.32
CA ASN A 125 20.36 -2.51 3.99
C ASN A 125 21.30 -3.25 3.00
N LYS A 126 21.08 -3.11 1.67
CA LYS A 126 21.96 -3.70 0.65
C LYS A 126 23.13 -2.74 0.38
N PRO A 127 24.40 -3.17 0.62
CA PRO A 127 25.58 -2.28 0.48
C PRO A 127 25.67 -1.61 -0.89
N ILE A 128 25.33 -2.31 -1.97
CA ILE A 128 25.39 -1.81 -3.36
C ILE A 128 24.34 -0.71 -3.60
N LEU A 129 23.15 -0.77 -3.00
CA LEU A 129 22.07 0.19 -3.21
C LEU A 129 22.16 1.41 -2.28
N ARG A 130 22.77 1.24 -1.12
CA ARG A 130 22.86 2.27 -0.08
C ARG A 130 23.47 3.61 -0.56
N PRO A 131 24.55 3.66 -1.35
CA PRO A 131 25.10 4.90 -1.88
C PRO A 131 24.11 5.65 -2.77
N PHE A 132 23.36 4.95 -3.62
CA PHE A 132 22.35 5.56 -4.49
C PHE A 132 21.18 6.12 -3.69
N ILE A 133 20.73 5.39 -2.67
CA ILE A 133 19.67 5.86 -1.75
C ILE A 133 20.13 7.13 -1.02
N ARG A 134 21.36 7.16 -0.47
CA ARG A 134 21.92 8.36 0.16
C ARG A 134 22.05 9.53 -0.82
N PHE A 135 22.43 9.25 -2.07
CA PHE A 135 22.47 10.27 -3.11
C PHE A 135 21.09 10.86 -3.39
N VAL A 136 20.06 10.04 -3.53
CA VAL A 136 18.67 10.49 -3.74
C VAL A 136 18.22 11.34 -2.56
N LEU A 137 18.34 10.84 -1.33
CA LEU A 137 17.93 11.54 -0.13
C LEU A 137 18.64 12.89 0.04
N GLY A 138 19.96 12.93 -0.20
CA GLY A 138 20.78 14.15 -0.05
C GLY A 138 20.48 15.22 -1.10
N ASN A 139 19.97 14.86 -2.28
CA ASN A 139 19.72 15.77 -3.39
C ASN A 139 18.22 16.05 -3.64
N ALA A 140 17.30 15.36 -2.96
CA ALA A 140 15.89 15.71 -2.98
C ALA A 140 15.65 17.05 -2.26
N TYR A 141 14.69 17.82 -2.76
CA TYR A 141 14.28 19.08 -2.13
C TYR A 141 13.35 18.80 -0.94
N TYR A 142 12.40 17.84 -1.11
CA TYR A 142 11.53 17.30 -0.08
C TYR A 142 11.71 15.79 0.02
N VAL A 143 11.89 15.27 1.22
CA VAL A 143 11.87 13.83 1.51
C VAL A 143 10.62 13.52 2.33
N LEU A 144 9.70 12.76 1.76
CA LEU A 144 8.47 12.36 2.40
C LEU A 144 8.59 10.92 2.86
N VAL A 145 8.12 10.64 4.05
CA VAL A 145 8.04 9.31 4.65
C VAL A 145 6.65 9.08 5.20
N VAL A 146 6.20 7.85 5.19
CA VAL A 146 4.80 7.57 5.56
C VAL A 146 4.59 7.41 7.08
N ASN A 147 5.66 7.33 7.88
CA ASN A 147 5.58 7.19 9.32
C ASN A 147 6.88 7.62 10.04
N GLN A 148 6.84 7.67 11.38
CA GLN A 148 7.98 8.04 12.22
C GLN A 148 9.14 7.05 12.12
N THR A 149 8.86 5.74 12.08
CA THR A 149 9.89 4.70 11.93
C THR A 149 10.75 4.91 10.67
N LEU A 150 10.12 5.28 9.55
CA LEU A 150 10.86 5.58 8.31
C LEU A 150 11.60 6.91 8.40
N LYS A 151 11.08 7.90 9.12
CA LYS A 151 11.81 9.15 9.39
C LYS A 151 13.11 8.88 10.12
N ASP A 152 13.05 8.10 11.19
CA ASP A 152 14.23 7.73 11.98
C ASP A 152 15.26 6.98 11.10
N LYS A 153 14.77 6.08 10.23
CA LYS A 153 15.63 5.34 9.29
C LYS A 153 16.33 6.25 8.28
N VAL A 154 15.65 7.29 7.79
CA VAL A 154 16.26 8.29 6.90
C VAL A 154 17.30 9.12 7.65
N MET A 155 17.05 9.47 8.91
CA MET A 155 18.02 10.16 9.77
C MET A 155 19.28 9.31 10.04
N GLU A 156 19.13 7.99 10.28
CA GLU A 156 20.26 7.05 10.38
C GLU A 156 21.12 7.00 9.08
N LEU A 157 20.52 7.27 7.92
CA LEU A 157 21.24 7.38 6.65
C LEU A 157 21.99 8.72 6.47
N GLY A 158 21.85 9.64 7.44
CA GLY A 158 22.60 10.91 7.52
C GLY A 158 21.85 12.13 7.01
N LEU A 159 20.52 12.06 6.82
CA LEU A 159 19.72 13.24 6.44
C LEU A 159 19.26 14.00 7.67
N LYS A 160 19.27 15.35 7.58
CA LYS A 160 18.77 16.22 8.65
C LYS A 160 17.24 16.21 8.70
N SER A 161 16.67 16.25 9.91
CA SER A 161 15.22 16.18 10.17
C SER A 161 14.40 17.24 9.44
N GLU A 162 14.96 18.44 9.22
CA GLU A 162 14.27 19.59 8.60
C GLU A 162 13.82 19.34 7.15
N LYS A 163 14.46 18.39 6.46
CA LYS A 163 14.10 18.00 5.08
C LYS A 163 13.12 16.83 5.01
N ILE A 164 12.74 16.26 6.16
CA ILE A 164 11.95 15.04 6.23
C ILE A 164 10.55 15.37 6.72
N TYR A 165 9.56 15.09 5.89
CA TYR A 165 8.15 15.32 6.17
C TYR A 165 7.44 13.98 6.35
N ILE A 166 6.72 13.83 7.47
CA ILE A 166 5.84 12.68 7.66
C ILE A 166 4.54 12.96 6.93
N THR A 167 4.27 12.15 5.92
CA THR A 167 3.06 12.21 5.10
C THR A 167 2.43 10.82 5.09
N PRO A 168 1.56 10.51 6.08
CA PRO A 168 0.87 9.23 6.13
C PRO A 168 0.11 8.94 4.82
N ASN A 169 -0.09 7.67 4.53
CA ASN A 169 -0.98 7.29 3.43
C ASN A 169 -2.40 7.79 3.71
N ALA A 170 -3.11 8.13 2.64
CA ALA A 170 -4.52 8.47 2.71
C ALA A 170 -5.39 7.32 2.18
N VAL A 171 -6.68 7.39 2.48
CA VAL A 171 -7.71 6.48 1.99
C VAL A 171 -8.89 7.27 1.43
N ASP A 172 -9.44 6.78 0.32
CA ASP A 172 -10.70 7.29 -0.23
C ASP A 172 -11.87 6.77 0.60
N VAL A 173 -12.34 7.60 1.53
CA VAL A 173 -13.42 7.26 2.45
C VAL A 173 -14.81 7.22 1.79
N GLU A 174 -14.98 7.80 0.61
CA GLU A 174 -16.20 7.68 -0.17
C GLU A 174 -16.23 6.36 -0.94
N LYS A 175 -15.09 5.96 -1.50
CA LYS A 175 -14.93 4.70 -2.19
C LYS A 175 -15.01 3.51 -1.22
N PHE A 176 -14.28 3.56 -0.10
CA PHE A 176 -14.33 2.56 0.96
C PHE A 176 -15.35 3.00 2.02
N ASN A 177 -16.56 2.45 1.93
CA ASN A 177 -17.71 2.86 2.74
C ASN A 177 -18.49 1.63 3.19
N PRO A 178 -18.92 1.53 4.46
CA PRO A 178 -19.74 0.42 4.95
C PRO A 178 -21.02 0.18 4.14
N GLN A 179 -21.54 1.21 3.47
CA GLN A 179 -22.76 1.13 2.65
C GLN A 179 -22.53 0.47 1.28
N ASN A 180 -21.28 0.37 0.81
CA ASN A 180 -20.93 -0.23 -0.49
C ASN A 180 -20.92 -1.77 -0.44
N LYS A 181 -21.59 -2.36 0.53
CA LYS A 181 -21.62 -3.79 0.77
C LYS A 181 -22.21 -4.55 -0.41
N LEU A 182 -21.34 -5.17 -1.20
CA LEU A 182 -21.71 -6.03 -2.31
C LEU A 182 -20.68 -7.15 -2.46
N LEU A 183 -21.05 -8.36 -2.07
CA LEU A 183 -20.22 -9.52 -2.35
C LEU A 183 -20.55 -10.04 -3.75
N PRO A 184 -19.57 -10.03 -4.70
CA PRO A 184 -19.80 -10.50 -6.06
C PRO A 184 -20.25 -11.96 -6.11
N SER A 185 -21.18 -12.30 -7.01
CA SER A 185 -21.79 -13.63 -7.14
C SER A 185 -20.83 -14.74 -7.56
N ASP A 186 -19.66 -14.36 -8.09
CA ASP A 186 -18.58 -15.30 -8.42
C ASP A 186 -17.82 -15.79 -7.19
N ILE A 187 -17.97 -15.12 -6.03
CA ILE A 187 -17.41 -15.54 -4.75
C ILE A 187 -18.37 -16.51 -4.06
N LYS A 188 -18.09 -17.82 -4.25
CA LYS A 188 -18.93 -18.90 -3.72
C LYS A 188 -18.57 -19.16 -2.25
N MET A 189 -19.38 -18.63 -1.34
CA MET A 189 -19.27 -18.83 0.12
C MET A 189 -20.60 -19.29 0.69
N THR A 190 -20.60 -19.85 1.92
CA THR A 190 -21.83 -20.34 2.53
C THR A 190 -22.70 -19.24 3.12
N HIS A 191 -22.12 -18.08 3.42
CA HIS A 191 -22.77 -16.89 4.03
C HIS A 191 -23.45 -17.14 5.40
N ASN A 192 -23.21 -18.30 6.02
CA ASN A 192 -23.83 -18.68 7.28
C ASN A 192 -22.89 -18.52 8.48
N LYS A 193 -21.67 -18.05 8.26
CA LYS A 193 -20.62 -17.86 9.26
C LYS A 193 -20.06 -16.44 9.15
N PRO A 194 -19.52 -15.88 10.25
CA PRO A 194 -18.77 -14.63 10.17
C PRO A 194 -17.63 -14.70 9.17
N LEU A 195 -17.40 -13.60 8.46
CA LEU A 195 -16.41 -13.49 7.39
C LEU A 195 -15.18 -12.73 7.84
N ILE A 196 -14.03 -13.41 7.81
CA ILE A 196 -12.70 -12.82 7.94
C ILE A 196 -12.18 -12.50 6.55
N ILE A 197 -11.62 -11.32 6.34
CA ILE A 197 -11.01 -10.94 5.07
C ILE A 197 -9.53 -10.56 5.25
N PHE A 198 -8.70 -11.03 4.32
CA PHE A 198 -7.35 -10.55 4.05
C PHE A 198 -7.30 -9.95 2.66
N VAL A 199 -6.63 -8.79 2.52
CA VAL A 199 -6.37 -8.16 1.22
C VAL A 199 -4.91 -7.80 1.09
N GLY A 200 -4.23 -8.32 0.07
CA GLY A 200 -2.82 -8.01 -0.18
C GLY A 200 -2.11 -8.98 -1.11
N ASN A 201 -0.89 -8.62 -1.52
CA ASN A 201 -0.05 -9.50 -2.34
C ASN A 201 0.36 -10.75 -1.54
N LEU A 202 0.32 -11.91 -2.17
CA LEU A 202 0.71 -13.19 -1.56
C LEU A 202 2.22 -13.38 -1.63
N VAL A 203 2.92 -12.61 -0.77
CA VAL A 203 4.39 -12.62 -0.61
C VAL A 203 4.75 -12.88 0.85
N PHE A 204 5.99 -13.32 1.09
CA PHE A 204 6.49 -13.68 2.44
C PHE A 204 6.23 -12.59 3.49
N GLN A 205 6.45 -11.32 3.14
CA GLN A 205 6.29 -10.19 4.07
C GLN A 205 4.87 -10.04 4.60
N LYS A 206 3.86 -10.54 3.89
CA LYS A 206 2.45 -10.46 4.30
C LYS A 206 2.02 -11.55 5.29
N GLY A 207 2.84 -12.56 5.51
CA GLY A 207 2.64 -13.54 6.59
C GLY A 207 1.35 -14.38 6.49
N VAL A 208 0.79 -14.56 5.28
CA VAL A 208 -0.50 -15.27 5.07
C VAL A 208 -0.43 -16.71 5.59
N GLU A 209 0.75 -17.32 5.60
CA GLU A 209 0.94 -18.66 6.18
C GLU A 209 0.56 -18.68 7.67
N HIS A 210 0.94 -17.65 8.44
CA HIS A 210 0.56 -17.53 9.84
C HIS A 210 -0.94 -17.30 10.04
N LEU A 211 -1.62 -16.65 9.08
CA LEU A 211 -3.07 -16.54 9.09
C LEU A 211 -3.76 -17.88 8.88
N LEU A 212 -3.26 -18.70 7.95
CA LEU A 212 -3.77 -20.05 7.73
C LEU A 212 -3.59 -20.94 8.96
N GLU A 213 -2.43 -20.86 9.62
CA GLU A 213 -2.18 -21.56 10.88
C GLU A 213 -3.11 -21.06 12.00
N ALA A 214 -3.29 -19.74 12.11
CA ALA A 214 -4.23 -19.17 13.06
C ALA A 214 -5.67 -19.63 12.79
N LYS A 215 -6.09 -19.66 11.52
CA LYS A 215 -7.43 -20.16 11.12
C LYS A 215 -7.65 -21.62 11.53
N LYS A 216 -6.61 -22.47 11.40
CA LYS A 216 -6.64 -23.88 11.83
C LYS A 216 -6.77 -24.01 13.36
N LEU A 217 -6.21 -23.06 14.12
CA LEU A 217 -6.23 -23.04 15.59
C LEU A 217 -7.51 -22.42 16.18
N MET A 218 -8.37 -21.83 15.36
CA MET A 218 -9.62 -21.24 15.85
C MET A 218 -10.64 -22.31 16.19
N ASP A 219 -11.17 -22.25 17.42
CA ASP A 219 -12.34 -23.04 17.82
C ASP A 219 -13.68 -22.40 17.38
N TYR A 220 -13.64 -21.21 16.79
CA TYR A 220 -14.81 -20.47 16.34
C TYR A 220 -15.00 -20.63 14.84
N ALA A 221 -16.20 -21.03 14.42
CA ALA A 221 -16.53 -21.24 13.01
C ALA A 221 -16.63 -19.88 12.27
N ALA A 222 -15.73 -19.66 11.32
CA ALA A 222 -15.70 -18.47 10.46
C ALA A 222 -15.21 -18.84 9.06
N GLU A 223 -15.63 -18.09 8.05
CA GLU A 223 -15.06 -18.15 6.70
C GLU A 223 -13.87 -17.19 6.56
N LEU A 224 -12.85 -17.58 5.81
CA LEU A 224 -11.68 -16.75 5.52
C LEU A 224 -11.59 -16.49 4.01
N LEU A 225 -11.74 -15.24 3.61
CA LEU A 225 -11.58 -14.77 2.25
C LEU A 225 -10.19 -14.16 2.05
N ILE A 226 -9.42 -14.71 1.12
CA ILE A 226 -8.09 -14.22 0.76
C ILE A 226 -8.18 -13.56 -0.61
N VAL A 227 -8.09 -12.22 -0.61
CA VAL A 227 -8.11 -11.37 -1.80
C VAL A 227 -6.70 -10.94 -2.14
N GLY A 228 -6.21 -11.38 -3.29
CA GLY A 228 -4.88 -11.04 -3.78
C GLY A 228 -4.22 -12.17 -4.54
N ASP A 229 -3.06 -11.87 -5.12
CA ASP A 229 -2.26 -12.82 -5.86
C ASP A 229 -0.78 -12.64 -5.55
N GLY A 230 0.04 -13.60 -5.94
CA GLY A 230 1.49 -13.52 -5.73
C GLY A 230 2.17 -14.87 -5.81
N PRO A 231 3.53 -14.86 -5.73
CA PRO A 231 4.33 -16.06 -5.92
C PRO A 231 4.06 -17.18 -4.91
N LEU A 232 3.48 -16.86 -3.74
CA LEU A 232 3.18 -17.87 -2.71
C LEU A 232 1.79 -18.52 -2.87
N ARG A 233 0.94 -18.06 -3.79
CA ARG A 233 -0.45 -18.52 -3.92
C ARG A 233 -0.59 -20.03 -3.98
N GLN A 234 0.10 -20.67 -4.91
CA GLN A 234 0.04 -22.13 -5.09
C GLN A 234 0.46 -22.90 -3.82
N GLY A 235 1.52 -22.43 -3.15
CA GLY A 235 1.98 -23.03 -1.89
C GLY A 235 0.97 -22.88 -0.75
N LEU A 236 0.29 -21.72 -0.66
CA LEU A 236 -0.74 -21.47 0.34
C LEU A 236 -2.01 -22.30 0.09
N GLU A 237 -2.46 -22.38 -1.16
CA GLU A 237 -3.59 -23.25 -1.56
C GLU A 237 -3.29 -24.73 -1.27
N LYS A 238 -2.06 -25.19 -1.58
CA LYS A 238 -1.60 -26.54 -1.22
C LYS A 238 -1.60 -26.76 0.29
N LYS A 239 -1.10 -25.80 1.08
CA LYS A 239 -1.11 -25.89 2.56
C LYS A 239 -2.53 -26.03 3.11
N VAL A 240 -3.50 -25.27 2.57
CA VAL A 240 -4.92 -25.37 2.98
C VAL A 240 -5.45 -26.77 2.74
N HIS A 241 -5.13 -27.39 1.59
CA HIS A 241 -5.55 -28.75 1.25
C HIS A 241 -4.87 -29.79 2.16
N ASP A 242 -3.54 -29.75 2.28
CA ASP A 242 -2.75 -30.75 3.00
C ASP A 242 -3.04 -30.72 4.52
N ASP A 243 -3.17 -29.52 5.08
CA ASP A 243 -3.48 -29.29 6.49
C ASP A 243 -4.98 -29.41 6.81
N ARG A 244 -5.83 -29.63 5.81
CA ARG A 244 -7.31 -29.73 5.93
C ARG A 244 -7.92 -28.48 6.64
N ILE A 245 -7.48 -27.29 6.22
CA ILE A 245 -8.04 -26.04 6.76
C ILE A 245 -9.34 -25.74 6.04
N HIS A 246 -10.46 -25.78 6.77
CA HIS A 246 -11.79 -25.59 6.17
C HIS A 246 -12.17 -24.11 6.06
N ASP A 247 -13.12 -23.83 5.14
CA ASP A 247 -13.74 -22.51 4.97
C ASP A 247 -12.71 -21.40 4.58
N VAL A 248 -11.75 -21.71 3.71
CA VAL A 248 -10.76 -20.78 3.17
C VAL A 248 -10.95 -20.64 1.66
N PHE A 249 -11.11 -19.40 1.18
CA PHE A 249 -11.40 -19.07 -0.20
C PHE A 249 -10.37 -18.11 -0.79
N PHE A 250 -9.70 -18.52 -1.87
CA PHE A 250 -8.75 -17.68 -2.61
C PHE A 250 -9.45 -17.16 -3.87
N VAL A 251 -9.62 -15.85 -3.99
CA VAL A 251 -10.36 -15.22 -5.11
C VAL A 251 -9.45 -14.47 -6.09
N GLY A 252 -8.13 -14.54 -5.88
CA GLY A 252 -7.17 -13.84 -6.74
C GLY A 252 -7.15 -12.34 -6.52
N ALA A 253 -6.43 -11.65 -7.41
CA ALA A 253 -6.39 -10.18 -7.39
C ALA A 253 -7.72 -9.61 -7.89
N ARG A 254 -8.28 -8.66 -7.14
CA ARG A 254 -9.58 -8.01 -7.42
C ARG A 254 -9.40 -6.51 -7.60
N ARG A 255 -10.28 -5.90 -8.40
CA ARG A 255 -10.35 -4.43 -8.60
C ARG A 255 -11.54 -3.79 -7.90
N ASP A 256 -12.42 -4.59 -7.33
CA ASP A 256 -13.67 -4.23 -6.65
C ASP A 256 -13.61 -4.50 -5.14
N VAL A 257 -12.42 -4.34 -4.55
CA VAL A 257 -12.16 -4.59 -3.11
C VAL A 257 -13.04 -3.71 -2.23
N GLU A 258 -13.34 -2.49 -2.67
CA GLU A 258 -14.21 -1.52 -2.00
C GLU A 258 -15.65 -2.02 -1.83
N ASN A 259 -16.09 -2.96 -2.66
CA ASN A 259 -17.41 -3.59 -2.56
C ASN A 259 -17.36 -4.88 -1.71
N ILE A 260 -16.24 -5.60 -1.78
CA ILE A 260 -16.04 -6.88 -1.07
C ILE A 260 -15.78 -6.64 0.42
N MET A 261 -14.89 -5.69 0.73
CA MET A 261 -14.39 -5.45 2.07
C MET A 261 -15.52 -5.14 3.08
N PRO A 262 -16.52 -4.27 2.78
CA PRO A 262 -17.63 -4.00 3.69
C PRO A 262 -18.53 -5.22 3.98
N SER A 263 -18.39 -6.30 3.21
CA SER A 263 -19.15 -7.53 3.43
C SER A 263 -18.58 -8.41 4.54
N ALA A 264 -17.35 -8.13 4.99
CA ALA A 264 -16.69 -8.89 6.06
C ALA A 264 -17.11 -8.43 7.48
N ASP A 265 -16.74 -9.24 8.47
CA ASP A 265 -16.91 -8.95 9.88
C ASP A 265 -15.62 -8.54 10.56
N LEU A 266 -14.47 -8.93 9.97
CA LEU A 266 -13.15 -8.72 10.52
C LEU A 266 -12.12 -8.65 9.39
N PHE A 267 -11.26 -7.63 9.41
CA PHE A 267 -10.07 -7.57 8.55
C PHE A 267 -8.83 -8.06 9.31
N VAL A 268 -7.97 -8.85 8.64
CA VAL A 268 -6.75 -9.38 9.25
C VAL A 268 -5.53 -9.09 8.39
N LEU A 269 -4.46 -8.53 9.00
CA LEU A 269 -3.18 -8.28 8.37
C LEU A 269 -2.03 -8.88 9.19
N PRO A 270 -1.60 -10.13 8.91
CA PRO A 270 -0.61 -10.87 9.69
C PRO A 270 0.84 -10.60 9.26
N SER A 271 1.13 -9.41 8.81
CA SER A 271 2.38 -9.07 8.14
C SER A 271 3.61 -9.25 9.04
N ILE A 272 4.73 -9.64 8.44
CA ILE A 272 6.04 -9.72 9.08
C ILE A 272 6.76 -8.37 9.01
N SER A 273 6.47 -7.58 7.98
CA SER A 273 7.05 -6.25 7.79
C SER A 273 6.10 -5.36 6.98
N GLU A 274 5.88 -4.14 7.45
CA GLU A 274 5.07 -3.11 6.78
C GLU A 274 5.74 -1.73 6.85
N GLY A 275 5.46 -0.90 5.86
CA GLY A 275 5.73 0.52 5.95
C GLY A 275 4.54 1.23 6.63
N PHE A 276 3.49 1.47 5.87
CA PHE A 276 2.22 2.04 6.34
C PHE A 276 1.09 1.43 5.50
N PRO A 277 0.39 0.40 5.99
CA PRO A 277 -0.51 -0.41 5.18
C PRO A 277 -1.81 0.31 4.84
N ILE A 278 -1.99 0.66 3.57
CA ILE A 278 -3.22 1.29 3.07
C ILE A 278 -4.42 0.37 3.29
N THR A 279 -4.25 -0.95 3.19
CA THR A 279 -5.34 -1.91 3.37
C THR A 279 -5.96 -1.88 4.78
N ILE A 280 -5.21 -1.48 5.81
CA ILE A 280 -5.79 -1.22 7.14
C ILE A 280 -6.69 0.02 7.08
N LEU A 281 -6.24 1.11 6.43
CA LEU A 281 -7.08 2.30 6.27
C LEU A 281 -8.34 2.01 5.46
N GLU A 282 -8.22 1.21 4.40
CA GLU A 282 -9.35 0.75 3.57
C GLU A 282 -10.35 -0.08 4.42
N ALA A 283 -9.84 -0.97 5.27
CA ALA A 283 -10.67 -1.77 6.17
C ALA A 283 -11.39 -0.89 7.21
N LEU A 284 -10.66 0.03 7.85
CA LEU A 284 -11.24 0.98 8.81
C LEU A 284 -12.28 1.89 8.14
N ALA A 285 -12.01 2.38 6.93
CA ALA A 285 -12.94 3.18 6.14
C ALA A 285 -14.21 2.39 5.76
N SER A 286 -14.07 1.08 5.53
CA SER A 286 -15.17 0.14 5.31
C SER A 286 -15.92 -0.26 6.60
N GLY A 287 -15.55 0.32 7.74
CA GLY A 287 -16.18 0.03 9.04
C GLY A 287 -15.81 -1.33 9.63
N LEU A 288 -14.63 -1.88 9.30
CA LEU A 288 -14.21 -3.18 9.83
C LEU A 288 -13.29 -3.03 11.04
N PRO A 289 -13.50 -3.82 12.11
CA PRO A 289 -12.48 -4.03 13.10
C PRO A 289 -11.28 -4.74 12.49
N VAL A 290 -10.10 -4.51 13.06
CA VAL A 290 -8.83 -4.99 12.50
C VAL A 290 -8.07 -5.84 13.52
N VAL A 291 -7.55 -7.00 13.08
CA VAL A 291 -6.48 -7.69 13.79
C VAL A 291 -5.22 -7.64 12.93
N ALA A 292 -4.15 -7.05 13.45
CA ALA A 292 -2.91 -6.93 12.72
C ALA A 292 -1.70 -7.22 13.61
N THR A 293 -0.59 -7.55 12.98
CA THR A 293 0.68 -7.69 13.69
C THR A 293 1.28 -6.34 14.03
N ASN A 294 1.92 -6.21 15.19
CA ASN A 294 2.59 -4.99 15.62
C ASN A 294 3.97 -4.86 14.93
N VAL A 295 3.96 -4.43 13.66
CA VAL A 295 5.18 -4.22 12.86
C VAL A 295 5.12 -2.91 12.09
N GLY A 296 6.28 -2.25 11.93
CA GLY A 296 6.40 -1.02 11.15
C GLY A 296 5.45 0.08 11.63
N GLY A 297 4.76 0.74 10.70
CA GLY A 297 3.82 1.83 10.99
C GLY A 297 2.40 1.40 11.37
N ILE A 298 2.14 0.12 11.65
CA ILE A 298 0.79 -0.34 12.01
C ILE A 298 0.33 0.29 13.33
N ASN A 299 1.22 0.43 14.31
CA ASN A 299 0.95 1.09 15.58
C ASN A 299 0.66 2.61 15.48
N GLU A 300 0.98 3.22 14.34
CA GLU A 300 0.63 4.62 14.06
C GLU A 300 -0.75 4.74 13.40
N VAL A 301 -1.25 3.63 12.81
CA VAL A 301 -2.51 3.58 12.04
C VAL A 301 -3.68 3.13 12.91
N MET A 302 -3.46 2.29 13.91
CA MET A 302 -4.54 1.71 14.72
C MET A 302 -4.23 1.74 16.20
N ASP A 303 -5.29 1.79 16.98
CA ASP A 303 -5.28 1.66 18.44
C ASP A 303 -6.31 0.61 18.91
N SER A 304 -6.45 0.46 20.22
CA SER A 304 -7.36 -0.53 20.81
C SER A 304 -8.85 -0.27 20.56
N SER A 305 -9.24 0.92 20.12
CA SER A 305 -10.63 1.25 19.80
C SER A 305 -11.10 0.61 18.50
N VAL A 306 -10.18 0.30 17.58
CA VAL A 306 -10.48 -0.22 16.25
C VAL A 306 -10.05 -1.67 16.03
N GLY A 307 -9.35 -2.27 17.00
CA GLY A 307 -8.91 -3.66 16.88
C GLY A 307 -7.80 -4.09 17.81
N PHE A 308 -7.15 -5.20 17.50
CA PHE A 308 -6.03 -5.74 18.28
C PHE A 308 -4.75 -5.84 17.47
N MET A 309 -3.64 -5.49 18.11
CA MET A 309 -2.30 -5.75 17.60
C MET A 309 -1.69 -6.95 18.31
N VAL A 310 -1.11 -7.87 17.53
CA VAL A 310 -0.50 -9.11 18.00
C VAL A 310 0.97 -9.18 17.60
N LYS A 311 1.74 -10.07 18.22
CA LYS A 311 3.14 -10.29 17.83
C LYS A 311 3.22 -10.92 16.44
N PRO A 312 4.18 -10.51 15.58
CA PRO A 312 4.39 -11.15 14.29
C PRO A 312 4.78 -12.62 14.46
N SER A 313 4.43 -13.43 13.45
CA SER A 313 4.70 -14.87 13.42
C SER A 313 4.19 -15.63 14.66
N ASN A 314 3.06 -15.19 15.24
CA ASN A 314 2.39 -15.83 16.39
C ASN A 314 0.94 -16.23 16.05
N PRO A 315 0.71 -17.39 15.40
CA PRO A 315 -0.62 -17.85 15.01
C PRO A 315 -1.58 -18.03 16.19
N HIS A 316 -1.09 -18.43 17.37
CA HIS A 316 -1.93 -18.60 18.56
C HIS A 316 -2.50 -17.27 19.07
N GLU A 317 -1.68 -16.22 19.12
CA GLU A 317 -2.14 -14.90 19.53
C GLU A 317 -3.10 -14.31 18.49
N LEU A 318 -2.80 -14.52 17.19
CA LEU A 318 -3.64 -14.11 16.08
C LEU A 318 -5.01 -14.80 16.13
N ALA A 319 -5.07 -16.14 16.34
CA ALA A 319 -6.31 -16.90 16.48
C ALA A 319 -7.16 -16.38 17.65
N ARG A 320 -6.55 -16.18 18.84
CA ARG A 320 -7.25 -15.65 20.00
C ARG A 320 -7.82 -14.26 19.78
N ALA A 321 -7.08 -13.36 19.12
CA ALA A 321 -7.53 -12.01 18.83
C ALA A 321 -8.72 -12.02 17.85
N MET A 322 -8.66 -12.84 16.80
CA MET A 322 -9.75 -13.02 15.84
C MET A 322 -11.01 -13.57 16.52
N THR A 323 -10.87 -14.65 17.26
CA THR A 323 -11.98 -15.28 18.00
C THR A 323 -12.64 -14.29 18.95
N LYS A 324 -11.86 -13.54 19.75
CA LYS A 324 -12.36 -12.56 20.70
C LYS A 324 -13.27 -11.49 20.08
N ILE A 325 -12.93 -11.01 18.88
CA ILE A 325 -13.77 -10.02 18.17
C ILE A 325 -15.03 -10.70 17.61
N LEU A 326 -14.88 -11.90 17.03
CA LEU A 326 -16.00 -12.56 16.36
C LEU A 326 -17.06 -13.09 17.32
N GLU A 327 -16.66 -13.60 18.48
CA GLU A 327 -17.56 -14.10 19.53
C GLU A 327 -18.31 -12.97 20.25
N ASN A 328 -17.66 -11.81 20.42
CA ASN A 328 -18.25 -10.69 21.17
C ASN A 328 -18.87 -9.67 20.23
N LYS A 329 -20.18 -9.76 20.04
CA LYS A 329 -20.93 -8.85 19.15
C LYS A 329 -20.84 -7.39 19.61
N GLU A 330 -20.94 -7.11 20.92
CA GLU A 330 -20.90 -5.74 21.44
C GLU A 330 -19.53 -5.09 21.19
N LEU A 331 -18.45 -5.83 21.45
CA LEU A 331 -17.09 -5.39 21.15
C LEU A 331 -16.90 -5.13 19.65
N ARG A 332 -17.36 -6.05 18.82
CA ARG A 332 -17.27 -5.93 17.37
C ARG A 332 -18.04 -4.71 16.84
N ASP A 333 -19.26 -4.50 17.31
CA ASP A 333 -20.10 -3.38 16.89
C ASP A 333 -19.50 -2.04 17.37
N SER A 334 -18.94 -1.97 18.58
CA SER A 334 -18.20 -0.81 19.08
C SER A 334 -16.99 -0.49 18.21
N MET A 335 -16.18 -1.51 17.87
CA MET A 335 -15.02 -1.35 17.00
C MET A 335 -15.40 -0.93 15.57
N LYS A 336 -16.50 -1.46 15.02
CA LYS A 336 -17.05 -1.05 13.71
C LYS A 336 -17.41 0.44 13.69
N ALA A 337 -18.03 0.94 14.73
CA ALA A 337 -18.39 2.36 14.84
C ALA A 337 -17.14 3.25 14.91
N ALA A 338 -16.15 2.86 15.74
CA ALA A 338 -14.89 3.62 15.88
C ALA A 338 -14.03 3.57 14.62
N ALA A 339 -14.06 2.48 13.86
CA ALA A 339 -13.21 2.27 12.68
C ALA A 339 -13.40 3.37 11.62
N ARG A 340 -14.65 3.69 11.29
CA ARG A 340 -14.97 4.73 10.29
C ARG A 340 -14.48 6.11 10.73
N GLU A 341 -14.73 6.50 11.97
CA GLU A 341 -14.26 7.76 12.54
C GLU A 341 -12.73 7.85 12.53
N HIS A 342 -12.07 6.74 12.86
CA HIS A 342 -10.62 6.66 12.83
C HIS A 342 -10.05 6.84 11.43
N ALA A 343 -10.65 6.23 10.40
CA ALA A 343 -10.24 6.36 9.00
C ALA A 343 -10.38 7.81 8.47
N MET A 344 -11.36 8.58 8.94
CA MET A 344 -11.54 9.98 8.52
C MET A 344 -10.32 10.87 8.82
N LYS A 345 -9.48 10.51 9.80
CA LYS A 345 -8.22 11.21 10.10
C LYS A 345 -7.19 11.09 8.98
N TYR A 346 -7.39 10.13 8.07
CA TYR A 346 -6.51 9.80 6.94
C TYR A 346 -7.18 10.02 5.58
N SER A 347 -8.22 10.87 5.51
CA SER A 347 -8.95 11.14 4.26
C SER A 347 -8.20 12.05 3.27
N SER A 348 -7.09 12.68 3.69
CA SER A 348 -6.29 13.59 2.85
C SER A 348 -4.80 13.51 3.15
N PHE A 349 -3.99 13.96 2.19
CA PHE A 349 -2.54 14.02 2.35
C PHE A 349 -2.05 15.34 2.97
N LYS A 350 -0.98 15.26 3.75
CA LYS A 350 -0.24 16.44 4.26
C LYS A 350 1.06 16.58 3.48
N ILE A 351 1.02 17.23 2.32
CA ILE A 351 2.20 17.43 1.47
C ILE A 351 2.82 18.82 1.67
N PRO A 352 4.17 18.95 1.59
CA PRO A 352 4.88 20.20 1.95
C PRO A 352 4.98 21.22 0.80
N TYR A 353 4.31 21.03 -0.35
CA TYR A 353 4.36 21.92 -1.52
C TYR A 353 2.96 22.15 -2.09
#